data_1e3059b26ca73f553e9908b87ad2aa7c
#
_entry.id   1e3059b26ca73f553e9908b87ad2aa7c
#
_cell.length_a   1.000
_cell.length_b   1.000
_cell.length_c   1.000
_cell.angle_alpha   90.00
_cell.angle_beta   90.00
_cell.angle_gamma   90.00
#
_symmetry.space_group_name_H-M   'P 1'
#
loop_
_entity.id
_entity.type
_entity.pdbx_description
1 polymer ?
#
loop_
_entity_poly.entity_id
_entity_poly.type
_entity_poly.pdbx_seq_one_letter_code
_entity_poly.pdbx_strand_id
1 'polypeptide(L)'
;MIFELILDISRQYRKLIVVTILLLSVIGISIFSYLAITRSGKMAVEVHVAPSDATITVRSKQGMSEISDGTAYLKPGDYTVTVEKSGYEKYTIEQTFDDSRNIIVASLVPVSDEAKKWMQDHQDEYKENEKYGSRQAQQRSEVFFANNPLTTQLPYQDP
;
A
#
# COMPACT_ATOMS: atom_id res chain seq x y z
N MET A 1 31.82 47.56 25.99
CA MET A 1 32.65 46.85 25.02
C MET A 1 32.22 45.38 24.85
N ILE A 2 32.16 44.55 25.89
CA ILE A 2 31.72 43.13 25.76
C ILE A 2 30.23 43.00 25.37
N PHE A 3 29.37 43.85 25.91
CA PHE A 3 27.93 43.87 25.67
C PHE A 3 27.57 44.27 24.22
N GLU A 4 28.32 45.20 23.64
CA GLU A 4 28.16 45.60 22.24
C GLU A 4 28.61 44.49 21.27
N LEU A 5 29.69 43.77 21.62
CA LEU A 5 30.16 42.64 20.84
C LEU A 5 29.14 41.48 20.80
N ILE A 6 28.47 41.23 21.94
CA ILE A 6 27.41 40.21 22.02
C ILE A 6 26.18 40.59 21.18
N LEU A 7 25.80 41.89 21.18
CA LEU A 7 24.70 42.39 20.37
C LEU A 7 24.98 42.35 18.87
N ASP A 8 26.21 42.59 18.47
CA ASP A 8 26.60 42.56 17.05
C ASP A 8 26.70 41.14 16.53
N ILE A 9 27.23 40.22 17.33
CA ILE A 9 27.22 38.77 17.05
C ILE A 9 25.76 38.27 16.93
N SER A 10 24.87 38.67 17.81
CA SER A 10 23.47 38.28 17.78
C SER A 10 22.73 38.80 16.53
N ARG A 11 23.06 39.99 16.05
CA ARG A 11 22.50 40.54 14.80
C ARG A 11 22.98 39.79 13.57
N GLN A 12 24.24 39.38 13.51
CA GLN A 12 24.79 38.63 12.39
C GLN A 12 24.23 37.20 12.35
N TYR A 13 24.17 36.52 13.50
CA TYR A 13 23.55 35.18 13.59
C TYR A 13 22.03 35.23 13.31
N ARG A 14 21.33 36.29 13.68
CA ARG A 14 19.91 36.46 13.42
C ARG A 14 19.60 36.44 11.90
N LYS A 15 20.41 37.12 11.10
CA LYS A 15 20.27 37.07 9.62
C LYS A 15 20.55 35.67 9.08
N LEU A 16 21.57 35.00 9.57
CA LEU A 16 21.90 33.62 9.18
C LEU A 16 20.79 32.62 9.55
N ILE A 17 20.25 32.71 10.76
CA ILE A 17 19.12 31.90 11.23
C ILE A 17 17.89 32.13 10.35
N VAL A 18 17.55 33.39 10.05
CA VAL A 18 16.39 33.71 9.19
C VAL A 18 16.57 33.12 7.79
N VAL A 19 17.76 33.26 7.19
CA VAL A 19 18.05 32.69 5.86
C VAL A 19 17.97 31.15 5.89
N THR A 20 18.50 30.51 6.94
CA THR A 20 18.44 29.05 7.09
C THR A 20 17.00 28.55 7.23
N ILE A 21 16.17 29.22 8.04
CA ILE A 21 14.75 28.89 8.20
C ILE A 21 14.01 29.04 6.87
N LEU A 22 14.29 30.11 6.13
CA LEU A 22 13.66 30.38 4.84
C LEU A 22 14.05 29.31 3.80
N LEU A 23 15.30 28.89 3.79
CA LEU A 23 15.78 27.82 2.92
C LEU A 23 15.14 26.46 3.27
N LEU A 24 15.06 26.13 4.55
CA LEU A 24 14.40 24.91 5.03
C LEU A 24 12.90 24.89 4.71
N SER A 25 12.23 26.05 4.81
CA SER A 25 10.80 26.15 4.48
C SER A 25 10.56 25.94 2.98
N VAL A 26 11.42 26.47 2.10
CA VAL A 26 11.32 26.26 0.64
C VAL A 26 11.51 24.78 0.31
N ILE A 27 12.50 24.13 0.92
CA ILE A 27 12.72 22.68 0.75
C ILE A 27 11.50 21.88 1.23
N GLY A 28 10.97 22.21 2.41
CA GLY A 28 9.78 21.56 2.97
C GLY A 28 8.55 21.69 2.07
N ILE A 29 8.29 22.90 1.55
CA ILE A 29 7.18 23.16 0.62
C ILE A 29 7.38 22.38 -0.69
N SER A 30 8.60 22.32 -1.21
CA SER A 30 8.92 21.59 -2.44
C SER A 30 8.66 20.08 -2.29
N ILE A 31 9.11 19.50 -1.19
CA ILE A 31 8.89 18.08 -0.88
C ILE A 31 7.40 17.79 -0.72
N PHE A 32 6.69 18.64 0.05
CA PHE A 32 5.26 18.49 0.26
C PHE A 32 4.46 18.59 -1.06
N SER A 33 4.79 19.57 -1.89
CA SER A 33 4.14 19.74 -3.19
C SER A 33 4.40 18.53 -4.12
N TYR A 34 5.63 18.02 -4.14
CA TYR A 34 5.98 16.83 -4.90
C TYR A 34 5.16 15.61 -4.45
N LEU A 35 5.08 15.36 -3.14
CA LEU A 35 4.28 14.25 -2.58
C LEU A 35 2.79 14.42 -2.86
N ALA A 36 2.25 15.63 -2.77
CA ALA A 36 0.85 15.91 -3.07
C ALA A 36 0.51 15.63 -4.54
N ILE A 37 1.37 16.05 -5.47
CA ILE A 37 1.19 15.81 -6.91
C ILE A 37 1.29 14.33 -7.25
N THR A 38 2.29 13.62 -6.71
CA THR A 38 2.51 12.18 -7.01
C THR A 38 1.41 11.28 -6.45
N ARG A 39 0.73 11.71 -5.37
CA ARG A 39 -0.40 10.98 -4.76
C ARG A 39 -1.77 11.44 -5.26
N SER A 40 -1.83 12.56 -6.01
CA SER A 40 -3.11 13.10 -6.51
C SER A 40 -3.85 12.08 -7.38
N GLY A 41 -5.11 11.81 -7.04
CA GLY A 41 -5.95 10.85 -7.73
C GLY A 41 -5.56 9.39 -7.55
N LYS A 42 -4.69 9.09 -6.56
CA LYS A 42 -4.36 7.72 -6.15
C LYS A 42 -4.95 7.42 -4.79
N MET A 43 -5.38 6.21 -4.60
CA MET A 43 -5.83 5.66 -3.33
C MET A 43 -4.75 4.78 -2.71
N ALA A 44 -4.74 4.68 -1.39
CA ALA A 44 -3.89 3.74 -0.68
C ALA A 44 -4.49 2.33 -0.81
N VAL A 45 -3.68 1.39 -1.27
CA VAL A 45 -4.03 -0.03 -1.36
C VAL A 45 -3.12 -0.79 -0.39
N GLU A 46 -3.72 -1.51 0.54
CA GLU A 46 -2.99 -2.41 1.44
C GLU A 46 -2.56 -3.65 0.67
N VAL A 47 -1.31 -4.03 0.80
CA VAL A 47 -0.72 -5.17 0.09
C VAL A 47 -0.13 -6.14 1.11
N HIS A 48 -0.66 -7.35 1.15
CA HIS A 48 -0.23 -8.40 2.05
C HIS A 48 0.06 -9.67 1.26
N VAL A 49 1.32 -10.05 1.21
CA VAL A 49 1.78 -11.20 0.43
C VAL A 49 2.64 -12.12 1.30
N ALA A 50 2.40 -13.40 1.22
CA ALA A 50 3.23 -14.41 1.86
C ALA A 50 3.83 -15.34 0.78
N PRO A 51 5.17 -15.45 0.69
CA PRO A 51 6.20 -14.73 1.46
C PRO A 51 6.29 -13.24 1.14
N SER A 52 6.64 -12.42 2.12
CA SER A 52 6.67 -10.95 2.02
C SER A 52 7.73 -10.39 1.05
N ASP A 53 8.73 -11.18 0.69
CA ASP A 53 9.79 -10.85 -0.28
C ASP A 53 9.45 -11.27 -1.72
N ALA A 54 8.20 -11.67 -2.01
CA ALA A 54 7.75 -11.98 -3.37
C ALA A 54 7.67 -10.71 -4.23
N THR A 55 7.93 -10.85 -5.53
CA THR A 55 7.78 -9.77 -6.51
C THR A 55 6.31 -9.60 -6.87
N ILE A 56 5.78 -8.39 -6.69
CA ILE A 56 4.39 -8.07 -6.95
C ILE A 56 4.32 -7.10 -8.12
N THR A 57 3.67 -7.50 -9.18
CA THR A 57 3.47 -6.68 -10.39
C THR A 57 1.99 -6.36 -10.56
N VAL A 58 1.66 -5.09 -10.73
CA VAL A 58 0.31 -4.62 -11.05
C VAL A 58 0.28 -4.05 -12.46
N ARG A 59 -0.63 -4.54 -13.28
CA ARG A 59 -0.83 -4.11 -14.66
C ARG A 59 -2.22 -3.52 -14.82
N SER A 60 -2.29 -2.33 -15.40
CA SER A 60 -3.54 -1.67 -15.81
C SER A 60 -3.50 -1.33 -17.29
N LYS A 61 -4.60 -0.75 -17.82
CA LYS A 61 -4.63 -0.18 -19.18
C LYS A 61 -3.59 0.95 -19.39
N GLN A 62 -3.12 1.58 -18.30
CA GLN A 62 -2.20 2.72 -18.32
C GLN A 62 -0.72 2.28 -18.23
N GLY A 63 -0.44 1.02 -17.94
CA GLY A 63 0.90 0.49 -17.81
C GLY A 63 1.05 -0.58 -16.74
N MET A 64 2.29 -0.91 -16.48
CA MET A 64 2.71 -1.91 -15.49
C MET A 64 3.60 -1.24 -14.45
N SER A 65 3.42 -1.59 -13.20
CA SER A 65 4.24 -1.13 -12.08
C SER A 65 4.55 -2.29 -11.15
N GLU A 66 5.73 -2.31 -10.61
CA GLU A 66 6.12 -3.18 -9.51
C GLU A 66 5.78 -2.47 -8.19
N ILE A 67 5.22 -3.19 -7.25
CA ILE A 67 4.89 -2.71 -5.91
C ILE A 67 5.48 -3.67 -4.87
N SER A 68 5.57 -3.20 -3.63
CA SER A 68 6.07 -4.01 -2.51
C SER A 68 4.93 -4.33 -1.55
N ASP A 69 5.15 -5.31 -0.70
CA ASP A 69 4.34 -5.56 0.48
C ASP A 69 4.18 -4.30 1.35
N GLY A 70 3.03 -4.12 1.98
CA GLY A 70 2.69 -2.98 2.82
C GLY A 70 1.65 -2.04 2.19
N THR A 71 2.02 -0.86 1.71
CA THR A 71 1.08 0.12 1.14
C THR A 71 1.54 0.61 -0.23
N ALA A 72 0.69 0.42 -1.23
CA ALA A 72 0.87 0.96 -2.57
C ALA A 72 -0.14 2.09 -2.86
N TYR A 73 0.22 3.01 -3.77
CA TYR A 73 -0.67 4.09 -4.20
C TYR A 73 -1.06 3.88 -5.66
N LEU A 74 -2.29 3.42 -5.89
CA LEU A 74 -2.83 3.10 -7.21
C LEU A 74 -3.99 4.05 -7.55
N LYS A 75 -4.23 4.29 -8.83
CA LYS A 75 -5.46 4.95 -9.27
C LYS A 75 -6.62 3.98 -9.20
N PRO A 76 -7.85 4.44 -8.93
CA PRO A 76 -9.03 3.57 -9.05
C PRO A 76 -9.12 2.97 -10.47
N GLY A 77 -9.53 1.70 -10.57
CA GLY A 77 -9.69 1.00 -11.84
C GLY A 77 -9.38 -0.49 -11.79
N ASP A 78 -9.35 -1.10 -12.97
CA ASP A 78 -9.12 -2.54 -13.14
C ASP A 78 -7.64 -2.83 -13.30
N TYR A 79 -7.18 -3.84 -12.58
CA TYR A 79 -5.79 -4.27 -12.55
C TYR A 79 -5.68 -5.79 -12.62
N THR A 80 -4.66 -6.27 -13.32
CA THR A 80 -4.15 -7.61 -13.18
C THR A 80 -2.99 -7.58 -12.19
N VAL A 81 -3.16 -8.25 -11.06
CA VAL A 81 -2.13 -8.40 -10.03
C VAL A 81 -1.45 -9.73 -10.22
N THR A 82 -0.14 -9.73 -10.32
CA THR A 82 0.69 -10.93 -10.45
C THR A 82 1.71 -10.96 -9.33
N VAL A 83 1.80 -12.08 -8.64
CA VAL A 83 2.77 -12.31 -7.57
C VAL A 83 3.62 -13.52 -7.92
N GLU A 84 4.93 -13.34 -7.90
CA GLU A 84 5.91 -14.35 -8.31
C GLU A 84 7.07 -14.45 -7.32
N LYS A 85 7.49 -15.68 -7.05
CA LYS A 85 8.73 -15.97 -6.32
C LYS A 85 9.29 -17.31 -6.79
N SER A 86 10.61 -17.41 -6.87
CA SER A 86 11.29 -18.66 -7.21
C SER A 86 10.93 -19.76 -6.22
N GLY A 87 10.59 -20.96 -6.72
CA GLY A 87 10.16 -22.10 -5.91
C GLY A 87 8.70 -22.08 -5.48
N TYR A 88 7.92 -21.11 -5.94
CA TYR A 88 6.48 -20.98 -5.67
C TYR A 88 5.67 -20.97 -6.96
N GLU A 89 4.41 -21.35 -6.85
CA GLU A 89 3.44 -21.22 -7.95
C GLU A 89 3.12 -19.73 -8.17
N LYS A 90 3.11 -19.33 -9.45
CA LYS A 90 2.73 -17.98 -9.84
C LYS A 90 1.26 -17.72 -9.54
N TYR A 91 0.97 -16.65 -8.81
CA TYR A 91 -0.39 -16.20 -8.52
C TYR A 91 -0.76 -15.03 -9.42
N THR A 92 -1.93 -15.09 -10.06
CA THR A 92 -2.46 -13.99 -10.89
C THR A 92 -3.94 -13.83 -10.65
N ILE A 93 -4.38 -12.60 -10.40
CA ILE A 93 -5.78 -12.25 -10.19
C ILE A 93 -6.13 -10.92 -10.88
N GLU A 94 -7.34 -10.83 -11.41
CA GLU A 94 -7.92 -9.56 -11.86
C GLU A 94 -8.75 -8.95 -10.72
N GLN A 95 -8.48 -7.69 -10.41
CA GLN A 95 -9.14 -6.98 -9.33
C GLN A 95 -9.38 -5.53 -9.69
N THR A 96 -10.59 -5.04 -9.40
CA THR A 96 -10.91 -3.61 -9.46
C THR A 96 -10.61 -2.98 -8.11
N PHE A 97 -9.86 -1.88 -8.12
CA PHE A 97 -9.61 -1.08 -6.93
C PHE A 97 -10.46 0.17 -6.92
N ASP A 98 -11.11 0.42 -5.79
CA ASP A 98 -11.89 1.60 -5.47
C ASP A 98 -11.87 1.82 -3.94
N ASP A 99 -12.59 2.84 -3.45
CA ASP A 99 -12.59 3.19 -2.02
C ASP A 99 -13.09 2.06 -1.10
N SER A 100 -13.87 1.12 -1.64
CA SER A 100 -14.41 -0.03 -0.91
C SER A 100 -13.58 -1.31 -1.11
N ARG A 101 -12.73 -1.37 -2.14
CA ARG A 101 -11.90 -2.53 -2.50
C ARG A 101 -10.46 -2.10 -2.66
N ASN A 102 -9.74 -2.02 -1.57
CA ASN A 102 -8.40 -1.47 -1.50
C ASN A 102 -7.37 -2.39 -0.82
N ILE A 103 -7.62 -3.71 -0.85
CA ILE A 103 -6.71 -4.70 -0.26
C ILE A 103 -6.30 -5.72 -1.33
N ILE A 104 -5.00 -6.01 -1.41
CA ILE A 104 -4.42 -7.14 -2.14
C ILE A 104 -3.93 -8.13 -1.11
N VAL A 105 -4.40 -9.38 -1.21
CA VAL A 105 -3.91 -10.48 -0.38
C VAL A 105 -3.55 -11.65 -1.27
N ALA A 106 -2.33 -12.16 -1.14
CA ALA A 106 -1.88 -13.35 -1.86
C ALA A 106 -0.97 -14.21 -0.98
N SER A 107 -1.29 -15.51 -0.88
CA SER A 107 -0.44 -16.51 -0.27
C SER A 107 0.05 -17.45 -1.35
N LEU A 108 1.36 -17.42 -1.62
CA LEU A 108 1.94 -18.27 -2.66
C LEU A 108 2.05 -19.71 -2.20
N VAL A 109 1.75 -20.66 -3.10
CA VAL A 109 1.86 -22.09 -2.86
C VAL A 109 3.29 -22.54 -3.16
N PRO A 110 4.03 -23.13 -2.20
CA PRO A 110 5.39 -23.61 -2.43
C PRO A 110 5.39 -24.87 -3.30
N VAL A 111 6.24 -24.89 -4.34
CA VAL A 111 6.42 -26.04 -5.23
C VAL A 111 7.78 -26.71 -5.04
N SER A 112 8.83 -25.97 -4.65
CA SER A 112 10.15 -26.55 -4.34
C SER A 112 10.23 -27.03 -2.89
N ASP A 113 11.16 -27.94 -2.60
CA ASP A 113 11.34 -28.46 -1.23
C ASP A 113 11.92 -27.39 -0.30
N GLU A 114 12.76 -26.48 -0.81
CA GLU A 114 13.27 -25.33 -0.08
C GLU A 114 12.12 -24.36 0.30
N ALA A 115 11.20 -24.10 -0.64
CA ALA A 115 10.05 -23.24 -0.39
C ALA A 115 9.07 -23.86 0.62
N LYS A 116 8.86 -25.18 0.59
CA LYS A 116 8.04 -25.89 1.57
C LYS A 116 8.64 -25.81 2.97
N LYS A 117 9.97 -25.99 3.08
CA LYS A 117 10.66 -25.84 4.35
C LYS A 117 10.57 -24.41 4.85
N TRP A 118 10.79 -23.42 3.98
CA TRP A 118 10.67 -22.01 4.34
C TRP A 118 9.26 -21.70 4.88
N MET A 119 8.20 -22.17 4.23
CA MET A 119 6.82 -22.00 4.69
C MET A 119 6.58 -22.65 6.07
N GLN A 120 7.18 -23.81 6.34
CA GLN A 120 7.07 -24.47 7.65
C GLN A 120 7.73 -23.66 8.77
N ASP A 121 8.87 -23.01 8.47
CA ASP A 121 9.63 -22.20 9.40
C ASP A 121 9.00 -20.80 9.62
N HIS A 122 8.13 -20.33 8.67
CA HIS A 122 7.51 -19.00 8.68
C HIS A 122 5.97 -19.06 8.61
N GLN A 123 5.37 -19.98 9.37
CA GLN A 123 3.91 -20.16 9.39
C GLN A 123 3.15 -18.93 9.91
N ASP A 124 3.79 -18.09 10.69
CA ASP A 124 3.25 -16.85 11.22
C ASP A 124 2.93 -15.84 10.10
N GLU A 125 3.78 -15.68 9.09
CA GLU A 125 3.49 -14.84 7.92
C GLU A 125 2.22 -15.30 7.18
N TYR A 126 2.06 -16.60 6.97
CA TYR A 126 0.87 -17.14 6.32
C TYR A 126 -0.40 -16.96 7.15
N LYS A 127 -0.32 -17.19 8.48
CA LYS A 127 -1.44 -16.99 9.40
C LYS A 127 -1.85 -15.52 9.50
N GLU A 128 -0.89 -14.61 9.47
CA GLU A 128 -1.17 -13.19 9.44
C GLU A 128 -1.89 -12.81 8.13
N ASN A 129 -1.42 -13.34 7.02
CA ASN A 129 -2.00 -13.09 5.70
C ASN A 129 -3.44 -13.62 5.59
N GLU A 130 -3.79 -14.74 6.23
CA GLU A 130 -5.17 -15.25 6.29
C GLU A 130 -6.16 -14.26 6.94
N LYS A 131 -5.72 -13.48 7.93
CA LYS A 131 -6.58 -12.45 8.56
C LYS A 131 -6.94 -11.35 7.57
N TYR A 132 -5.97 -10.94 6.73
CA TYR A 132 -6.21 -9.96 5.68
C TYR A 132 -7.05 -10.55 4.55
N GLY A 133 -6.89 -11.84 4.23
CA GLY A 133 -7.73 -12.57 3.28
C GLY A 133 -9.20 -12.55 3.67
N SER A 134 -9.51 -12.71 4.94
CA SER A 134 -10.88 -12.61 5.47
C SER A 134 -11.47 -11.21 5.28
N ARG A 135 -10.69 -10.14 5.53
CA ARG A 135 -11.10 -8.74 5.28
C ARG A 135 -11.35 -8.48 3.79
N GLN A 136 -10.48 -8.98 2.92
CA GLN A 136 -10.66 -8.86 1.47
C GLN A 136 -11.94 -9.56 1.00
N ALA A 137 -12.22 -10.76 1.50
CA ALA A 137 -13.45 -11.49 1.20
C ALA A 137 -14.69 -10.74 1.65
N GLN A 138 -14.66 -10.11 2.84
CA GLN A 138 -15.74 -9.28 3.34
C GLN A 138 -16.00 -8.07 2.43
N GLN A 139 -14.97 -7.32 2.05
CA GLN A 139 -15.10 -6.20 1.12
C GLN A 139 -15.75 -6.61 -0.21
N ARG A 140 -15.37 -7.77 -0.75
CA ARG A 140 -15.98 -8.31 -1.98
C ARG A 140 -17.46 -8.65 -1.78
N SER A 141 -17.83 -9.24 -0.66
CA SER A 141 -19.22 -9.59 -0.36
C SER A 141 -20.11 -8.36 -0.16
N GLU A 142 -19.63 -7.34 0.54
CA GLU A 142 -20.36 -6.09 0.76
C GLU A 142 -20.65 -5.39 -0.57
N VAL A 143 -19.69 -5.31 -1.49
CA VAL A 143 -19.88 -4.74 -2.83
C VAL A 143 -20.88 -5.58 -3.65
N PHE A 144 -20.81 -6.92 -3.55
CA PHE A 144 -21.75 -7.79 -4.23
C PHE A 144 -23.20 -7.56 -3.75
N PHE A 145 -23.43 -7.51 -2.45
CA PHE A 145 -24.76 -7.25 -1.88
C PHE A 145 -25.26 -5.83 -2.15
N ALA A 146 -24.37 -4.83 -2.13
CA ALA A 146 -24.75 -3.46 -2.48
C ALA A 146 -25.24 -3.34 -3.93
N ASN A 147 -24.63 -4.08 -4.85
CA ASN A 147 -24.99 -4.10 -6.27
C ASN A 147 -26.13 -5.06 -6.61
N ASN A 148 -26.49 -5.96 -5.71
CA ASN A 148 -27.55 -6.98 -5.90
C ASN A 148 -28.56 -7.00 -4.74
N PRO A 149 -29.32 -5.92 -4.51
CA PRO A 149 -30.19 -5.80 -3.35
C PRO A 149 -31.32 -6.85 -3.29
N LEU A 150 -31.67 -7.47 -4.42
CA LEU A 150 -32.69 -8.51 -4.47
C LEU A 150 -32.30 -9.80 -3.76
N THR A 151 -31.01 -10.10 -3.61
CA THR A 151 -30.54 -11.30 -2.90
C THR A 151 -30.71 -11.20 -1.39
N THR A 152 -30.90 -9.99 -0.84
CA THR A 152 -31.13 -9.75 0.60
C THR A 152 -32.61 -9.81 1.00
N GLN A 153 -33.51 -9.88 0.03
CA GLN A 153 -34.97 -9.82 0.25
C GLN A 153 -35.68 -11.18 0.17
N LEU A 154 -34.95 -12.27 -0.04
CA LEU A 154 -35.56 -13.60 0.02
C LEU A 154 -35.86 -13.93 1.49
N PRO A 155 -37.11 -13.95 1.93
CA PRO A 155 -37.41 -14.43 3.27
C PRO A 155 -37.03 -15.90 3.32
N TYR A 156 -36.20 -16.26 4.29
CA TYR A 156 -36.00 -17.64 4.68
C TYR A 156 -37.36 -18.20 5.09
N GLN A 157 -37.98 -19.02 4.25
CA GLN A 157 -39.17 -19.79 4.62
C GLN A 157 -38.65 -21.08 5.23
N ASP A 158 -38.69 -21.16 6.55
CA ASP A 158 -38.55 -22.44 7.24
C ASP A 158 -39.62 -23.44 6.73
N PRO A 159 -39.24 -24.70 6.49
CA PRO A 159 -40.16 -25.75 6.09
C PRO A 159 -41.13 -26.16 7.22
#